data_411e97d3c39b57b1954c05914c0f3670
#
_entry.id   411e97d3c39b57b1954c05914c0f3670
#
_cell.length_a   1.000
_cell.length_b   1.000
_cell.length_c   1.000
_cell.angle_alpha   90.00
_cell.angle_beta   90.00
_cell.angle_gamma   90.00
#
_symmetry.space_group_name_H-M   'P 1'
#
loop_
_entity.id
_entity.type
_entity.pdbx_description
1 polymer ?
#
loop_
_entity_poly.entity_id
_entity_poly.type
_entity_poly.pdbx_seq_one_letter_code
_entity_poly.pdbx_strand_id
1 'polypeptide(L)'
;MKFINIMTALYSEPWLILPAVHEKLCRIVEAHITGDAHRLNGIAGMMDDKEEEDCMTMNGQLAVIAVHGVLGKHVGEMAKSSGTTDISDIEDALSRAMADPNVKGIFLDINSPGGTTTGIPELAAKIAQASIVKPVLAYTDSLMASAAYWLASGADVIMASQSAQIGSIGVYMAWLDDSRAKEMQGYRAELIKRGKFKGMGVSGTSLSDESRAMLQQSVDQVYGWFTDHVKMFREDIPADAMEGQTFFAEHAKENDLIDAVATREKAMAELKDMTE
;
A
#
# COMPACT_ATOMS: atom_id res chain seq x y z
N MET A 1 6.51 4.18 25.18
CA MET A 1 5.27 4.65 24.53
C MET A 1 5.38 4.85 22.99
N LYS A 2 6.50 4.47 22.35
CA LYS A 2 6.68 4.62 20.89
C LYS A 2 5.85 3.61 20.03
N PHE A 3 5.32 2.55 20.63
CA PHE A 3 4.61 1.47 19.90
C PHE A 3 3.09 1.61 19.85
N ILE A 4 2.49 2.56 20.59
CA ILE A 4 1.03 2.73 20.64
C ILE A 4 0.46 3.11 19.26
N ASN A 5 1.15 3.98 18.52
CA ASN A 5 0.68 4.43 17.20
C ASN A 5 0.71 3.28 16.17
N ILE A 6 1.74 2.42 16.23
CA ILE A 6 1.86 1.27 15.32
C ILE A 6 0.78 0.23 15.61
N MET A 7 0.53 -0.09 16.89
CA MET A 7 -0.55 -1.00 17.28
C MET A 7 -1.93 -0.46 16.88
N THR A 8 -2.13 0.84 17.06
CA THR A 8 -3.39 1.48 16.64
C THR A 8 -3.57 1.37 15.13
N ALA A 9 -2.54 1.66 14.35
CA ALA A 9 -2.60 1.54 12.89
C ALA A 9 -2.88 0.09 12.46
N LEU A 10 -2.22 -0.91 13.03
CA LEU A 10 -2.38 -2.31 12.65
C LEU A 10 -3.81 -2.84 12.85
N TYR A 11 -4.54 -2.37 13.87
CA TYR A 11 -5.83 -2.93 14.26
C TYR A 11 -7.00 -1.93 14.24
N SER A 12 -6.80 -0.69 13.79
CA SER A 12 -7.84 0.35 13.85
C SER A 12 -8.08 1.08 12.53
N GLU A 13 -7.25 0.84 11.52
CA GLU A 13 -7.36 1.50 10.22
C GLU A 13 -7.66 0.49 9.11
N PRO A 14 -8.36 0.90 8.03
CA PRO A 14 -8.48 0.09 6.82
C PRO A 14 -7.12 -0.07 6.13
N TRP A 15 -6.84 -1.29 5.67
CA TRP A 15 -5.61 -1.66 5.01
C TRP A 15 -5.82 -2.00 3.53
N LEU A 16 -4.94 -1.48 2.71
CA LEU A 16 -4.74 -1.77 1.30
C LEU A 16 -3.41 -2.50 1.14
N ILE A 17 -3.29 -3.69 1.74
CA ILE A 17 -2.04 -4.46 1.80
C ILE A 17 -2.31 -5.95 1.66
N LEU A 18 -1.32 -6.70 1.16
CA LEU A 18 -1.39 -8.16 1.15
C LEU A 18 -1.48 -8.71 2.59
N PRO A 19 -2.48 -9.56 2.91
CA PRO A 19 -2.71 -10.07 4.26
C PRO A 19 -1.49 -10.74 4.90
N ALA A 20 -0.69 -11.50 4.12
CA ALA A 20 0.52 -12.15 4.61
C ALA A 20 1.59 -11.15 5.10
N VAL A 21 1.68 -9.97 4.47
CA VAL A 21 2.61 -8.90 4.90
C VAL A 21 2.10 -8.21 6.16
N HIS A 22 0.80 -7.93 6.24
CA HIS A 22 0.17 -7.38 7.45
C HIS A 22 0.37 -8.32 8.67
N GLU A 23 0.15 -9.62 8.50
CA GLU A 23 0.41 -10.62 9.56
C GLU A 23 1.88 -10.61 10.00
N LYS A 24 2.82 -10.48 9.05
CA LYS A 24 4.25 -10.35 9.37
C LYS A 24 4.53 -9.09 10.18
N LEU A 25 3.94 -7.95 9.83
CA LEU A 25 4.06 -6.71 10.60
C LEU A 25 3.51 -6.87 12.02
N CYS A 26 2.33 -7.48 12.19
CA CYS A 26 1.77 -7.77 13.51
C CYS A 26 2.73 -8.60 14.37
N ARG A 27 3.31 -9.67 13.82
CA ARG A 27 4.28 -10.54 14.53
C ARG A 27 5.55 -9.79 14.92
N ILE A 28 6.05 -8.88 14.07
CA ILE A 28 7.23 -8.04 14.38
C ILE A 28 6.93 -7.15 15.58
N VAL A 29 5.79 -6.47 15.56
CA VAL A 29 5.39 -5.55 16.63
C VAL A 29 5.15 -6.31 17.94
N GLU A 30 4.48 -7.47 17.90
CA GLU A 30 4.29 -8.33 19.06
C GLU A 30 5.61 -8.78 19.68
N ALA A 31 6.58 -9.21 18.86
CA ALA A 31 7.91 -9.61 19.31
C ALA A 31 8.67 -8.46 19.99
N HIS A 32 8.54 -7.23 19.48
CA HIS A 32 9.12 -6.04 20.12
C HIS A 32 8.46 -5.70 21.47
N ILE A 33 7.14 -5.85 21.57
CA ILE A 33 6.40 -5.57 22.81
C ILE A 33 6.70 -6.60 23.88
N THR A 34 6.78 -7.88 23.51
CA THR A 34 7.05 -8.99 24.43
C THR A 34 8.52 -9.13 24.81
N GLY A 35 9.42 -8.40 24.12
CA GLY A 35 10.88 -8.49 24.35
C GLY A 35 11.47 -9.82 23.89
N ASP A 36 10.81 -10.54 23.00
CA ASP A 36 11.27 -11.83 22.47
C ASP A 36 12.38 -11.65 21.42
N ALA A 37 13.61 -11.46 21.92
CA ALA A 37 14.81 -11.24 21.11
C ALA A 37 15.09 -12.37 20.09
N HIS A 38 14.68 -13.62 20.38
CA HIS A 38 14.85 -14.74 19.46
C HIS A 38 14.00 -14.62 18.20
N ARG A 39 12.79 -14.08 18.32
CA ARG A 39 11.92 -13.79 17.17
C ARG A 39 12.43 -12.59 16.37
N LEU A 40 13.05 -11.61 17.02
CA LEU A 40 13.62 -10.43 16.36
C LEU A 40 14.88 -10.75 15.55
N ASN A 41 15.76 -11.63 16.03
CA ASN A 41 16.98 -12.03 15.32
C ASN A 41 16.73 -12.75 13.99
N GLY A 42 15.60 -13.47 13.84
CA GLY A 42 15.18 -14.07 12.57
C GLY A 42 14.68 -13.04 11.54
N ILE A 43 14.34 -11.84 11.98
CA ILE A 43 13.78 -10.75 11.18
C ILE A 43 14.84 -9.67 10.90
N ALA A 44 15.77 -9.45 11.84
CA ALA A 44 16.86 -8.47 11.71
C ALA A 44 17.81 -8.74 10.51
N GLY A 45 17.96 -9.99 10.10
CA GLY A 45 18.72 -10.33 8.88
C GLY A 45 18.06 -9.91 7.56
N MET A 46 16.87 -9.29 7.60
CA MET A 46 16.15 -8.72 6.46
C MET A 46 16.11 -7.19 6.49
N MET A 47 16.70 -6.57 7.50
CA MET A 47 16.84 -5.12 7.63
C MET A 47 18.23 -4.76 7.10
N ASP A 48 18.31 -4.38 5.84
CA ASP A 48 19.48 -3.66 5.35
C ASP A 48 19.45 -2.25 5.93
N ASP A 49 20.58 -1.82 6.52
CA ASP A 49 20.82 -0.41 6.84
C ASP A 49 20.93 0.37 5.51
N LYS A 50 19.79 0.68 4.90
CA LYS A 50 19.77 1.59 3.76
C LYS A 50 19.86 3.01 4.30
N GLU A 51 20.91 3.71 3.89
CA GLU A 51 20.96 5.17 3.94
C GLU A 51 19.68 5.71 3.28
N GLU A 52 19.19 6.87 3.71
CA GLU A 52 18.05 7.55 3.07
C GLU A 52 18.41 7.85 1.61
N GLU A 53 18.16 6.90 0.73
CA GLU A 53 18.26 7.13 -0.71
C GLU A 53 17.04 7.94 -1.16
N ASP A 54 17.30 9.02 -1.89
CA ASP A 54 16.24 9.77 -2.58
C ASP A 54 15.41 8.78 -3.43
N CYS A 55 14.11 8.75 -3.22
CA CYS A 55 13.24 7.85 -3.98
C CYS A 55 13.16 8.21 -5.48
N MET A 56 13.75 9.34 -5.91
CA MET A 56 13.85 9.75 -7.31
C MET A 56 15.29 9.71 -7.82
N THR A 57 15.50 9.00 -8.92
CA THR A 57 16.74 9.01 -9.68
C THR A 57 16.50 9.41 -11.14
N MET A 58 17.55 9.85 -11.83
CA MET A 58 17.44 10.25 -13.24
C MET A 58 18.06 9.18 -14.15
N ASN A 59 17.34 8.83 -15.21
CA ASN A 59 17.86 8.02 -16.32
C ASN A 59 17.71 8.82 -17.62
N GLY A 60 18.74 9.61 -17.97
CA GLY A 60 18.67 10.58 -19.06
C GLY A 60 17.62 11.65 -18.75
N GLN A 61 16.57 11.74 -19.57
CA GLN A 61 15.43 12.67 -19.40
C GLN A 61 14.23 12.02 -18.70
N LEU A 62 14.38 10.80 -18.17
CA LEU A 62 13.33 10.10 -17.44
C LEU A 62 13.61 10.20 -15.95
N ALA A 63 12.59 10.60 -15.18
CA ALA A 63 12.60 10.48 -13.73
C ALA A 63 12.13 9.08 -13.34
N VAL A 64 12.94 8.37 -12.58
CA VAL A 64 12.60 7.05 -12.01
C VAL A 64 12.25 7.25 -10.55
N ILE A 65 11.00 6.98 -10.19
CA ILE A 65 10.49 7.13 -8.82
C ILE A 65 10.24 5.74 -8.23
N ALA A 66 10.95 5.42 -7.16
CA ALA A 66 10.81 4.16 -6.45
C ALA A 66 9.56 4.15 -5.56
N VAL A 67 8.69 3.14 -5.75
CA VAL A 67 7.51 2.85 -4.93
C VAL A 67 7.71 1.47 -4.31
N HIS A 68 8.55 1.40 -3.26
CA HIS A 68 9.00 0.14 -2.71
C HIS A 68 8.50 -0.08 -1.28
N GLY A 69 8.33 -1.35 -0.88
CA GLY A 69 7.97 -1.72 0.49
C GLY A 69 6.54 -1.35 0.88
N VAL A 70 6.26 -1.37 2.17
CA VAL A 70 4.94 -1.02 2.71
C VAL A 70 4.72 0.49 2.62
N LEU A 71 3.57 0.92 2.11
CA LEU A 71 3.24 2.34 1.93
C LEU A 71 2.52 2.89 3.17
N GLY A 72 2.99 4.01 3.69
CA GLY A 72 2.36 4.71 4.81
C GLY A 72 2.52 6.22 4.71
N LYS A 73 1.76 6.98 5.48
CA LYS A 73 1.87 8.45 5.53
C LYS A 73 2.41 8.88 6.89
N HIS A 74 3.33 9.85 6.88
CA HIS A 74 4.02 10.34 8.09
C HIS A 74 4.73 9.22 8.87
N VAL A 75 5.48 8.43 8.13
CA VAL A 75 6.20 7.26 8.65
C VAL A 75 7.42 7.73 9.45
N GLY A 76 7.52 7.27 10.72
CA GLY A 76 8.71 7.58 11.54
C GLY A 76 9.94 6.78 11.10
N GLU A 77 11.13 7.29 11.43
CA GLU A 77 12.45 6.72 11.06
C GLU A 77 12.56 5.20 11.30
N MET A 78 12.02 4.70 12.41
CA MET A 78 12.04 3.27 12.73
C MET A 78 11.23 2.44 11.73
N ALA A 79 10.13 2.95 11.19
CA ALA A 79 9.34 2.25 10.21
C ALA A 79 9.99 2.35 8.83
N LYS A 80 10.60 3.49 8.48
CA LYS A 80 11.43 3.64 7.26
C LYS A 80 12.56 2.62 7.26
N SER A 81 13.31 2.50 8.35
CA SER A 81 14.38 1.48 8.49
C SER A 81 13.86 0.03 8.43
N SER A 82 12.58 -0.19 8.63
CA SER A 82 11.91 -1.50 8.49
C SER A 82 11.36 -1.79 7.09
N GLY A 83 11.69 -0.95 6.09
CA GLY A 83 11.23 -1.10 4.69
C GLY A 83 9.82 -0.54 4.45
N THR A 84 9.38 0.43 5.25
CA THR A 84 8.16 1.21 4.99
C THR A 84 8.53 2.50 4.27
N THR A 85 7.86 2.80 3.17
CA THR A 85 8.05 4.05 2.42
C THR A 85 6.99 5.08 2.81
N ASP A 86 7.43 6.30 3.11
CA ASP A 86 6.51 7.41 3.30
C ASP A 86 6.01 7.89 1.93
N ILE A 87 4.70 7.86 1.74
CA ILE A 87 4.09 8.33 0.48
C ILE A 87 4.32 9.82 0.23
N SER A 88 4.67 10.61 1.26
CA SER A 88 5.06 12.01 1.10
C SER A 88 6.37 12.15 0.33
N ASP A 89 7.32 11.20 0.48
CA ASP A 89 8.59 11.19 -0.27
C ASP A 89 8.31 10.93 -1.77
N ILE A 90 7.35 10.03 -2.09
CA ILE A 90 6.90 9.77 -3.47
C ILE A 90 6.19 11.00 -4.04
N GLU A 91 5.34 11.66 -3.25
CA GLU A 91 4.63 12.89 -3.66
C GLU A 91 5.60 14.02 -3.97
N ASP A 92 6.64 14.21 -3.15
CA ASP A 92 7.70 15.22 -3.36
C ASP A 92 8.54 14.89 -4.60
N ALA A 93 8.89 13.62 -4.81
CA ALA A 93 9.58 13.14 -6.01
C ALA A 93 8.78 13.42 -7.28
N LEU A 94 7.47 13.10 -7.27
CA LEU A 94 6.56 13.39 -8.37
C LEU A 94 6.49 14.89 -8.65
N SER A 95 6.40 15.71 -7.61
CA SER A 95 6.34 17.17 -7.73
C SER A 95 7.63 17.75 -8.32
N ARG A 96 8.81 17.24 -7.92
CA ARG A 96 10.10 17.61 -8.51
C ARG A 96 10.18 17.19 -9.97
N ALA A 97 9.80 15.96 -10.30
CA ALA A 97 9.78 15.46 -11.67
C ALA A 97 8.87 16.30 -12.57
N MET A 98 7.73 16.73 -12.07
CA MET A 98 6.80 17.58 -12.80
C MET A 98 7.33 19.01 -13.02
N ALA A 99 8.02 19.57 -12.03
CA ALA A 99 8.57 20.93 -12.10
C ALA A 99 9.82 21.05 -12.98
N ASP A 100 10.58 19.97 -13.17
CA ASP A 100 11.82 20.00 -13.97
C ASP A 100 11.52 19.92 -15.47
N PRO A 101 11.87 20.97 -16.26
CA PRO A 101 11.65 20.98 -17.71
C PRO A 101 12.53 19.97 -18.48
N ASN A 102 13.59 19.45 -17.88
CA ASN A 102 14.44 18.42 -18.47
C ASN A 102 13.85 17.03 -18.33
N VAL A 103 12.93 16.82 -17.39
CA VAL A 103 12.19 15.57 -17.25
C VAL A 103 11.10 15.51 -18.31
N LYS A 104 11.17 14.49 -19.20
CA LYS A 104 10.23 14.27 -20.29
C LYS A 104 9.22 13.15 -20.01
N GLY A 105 9.57 12.20 -19.15
CA GLY A 105 8.72 11.09 -18.75
C GLY A 105 9.01 10.63 -17.32
N ILE A 106 8.06 9.94 -16.71
CA ILE A 106 8.11 9.46 -15.33
C ILE A 106 7.94 7.95 -15.33
N PHE A 107 8.91 7.25 -14.76
CA PHE A 107 8.90 5.80 -14.57
C PHE A 107 8.63 5.49 -13.09
N LEU A 108 7.49 4.90 -12.78
CA LEU A 108 7.19 4.41 -11.44
C LEU A 108 7.73 2.98 -11.31
N ASP A 109 8.82 2.84 -10.58
CA ASP A 109 9.45 1.55 -10.27
C ASP A 109 8.82 0.95 -9.02
N ILE A 110 7.96 -0.05 -9.20
CA ILE A 110 7.07 -0.52 -8.14
C ILE A 110 7.49 -1.91 -7.65
N ASN A 111 7.72 -2.02 -6.34
CA ASN A 111 7.89 -3.28 -5.63
C ASN A 111 7.25 -3.16 -4.24
N SER A 112 5.93 -3.27 -4.19
CA SER A 112 5.17 -2.96 -2.97
C SER A 112 3.96 -3.89 -2.78
N PRO A 113 3.73 -4.38 -1.56
CA PRO A 113 2.55 -5.14 -1.17
C PRO A 113 1.31 -4.26 -0.95
N GLY A 114 1.43 -2.93 -1.08
CA GLY A 114 0.45 -1.96 -0.65
C GLY A 114 0.77 -1.34 0.71
N GLY A 115 -0.25 -0.87 1.43
CA GLY A 115 -0.04 -0.18 2.69
C GLY A 115 -1.33 0.33 3.36
N THR A 116 -1.23 1.47 4.06
CA THR A 116 -2.38 2.13 4.68
C THR A 116 -3.22 2.88 3.64
N THR A 117 -4.46 3.17 3.97
CA THR A 117 -5.37 3.93 3.07
C THR A 117 -5.02 5.42 3.01
N THR A 118 -4.51 5.98 4.13
CA THR A 118 -4.36 7.43 4.30
C THR A 118 -3.39 8.02 3.27
N GLY A 119 -3.89 8.95 2.45
CA GLY A 119 -3.14 9.68 1.42
C GLY A 119 -2.98 8.95 0.08
N ILE A 120 -3.34 7.67 -0.02
CA ILE A 120 -3.26 6.91 -1.29
C ILE A 120 -4.19 7.46 -2.37
N PRO A 121 -5.48 7.75 -2.10
CA PRO A 121 -6.37 8.32 -3.11
C PRO A 121 -5.85 9.64 -3.69
N GLU A 122 -5.30 10.51 -2.83
CA GLU A 122 -4.77 11.81 -3.22
C GLU A 122 -3.51 11.67 -4.08
N LEU A 123 -2.60 10.78 -3.71
CA LEU A 123 -1.38 10.51 -4.49
C LEU A 123 -1.72 9.85 -5.83
N ALA A 124 -2.65 8.91 -5.87
CA ALA A 124 -3.10 8.28 -7.11
C ALA A 124 -3.71 9.32 -8.08
N ALA A 125 -4.53 10.24 -7.56
CA ALA A 125 -5.07 11.35 -8.35
C ALA A 125 -3.96 12.28 -8.88
N LYS A 126 -2.89 12.54 -8.12
CA LYS A 126 -1.74 13.32 -8.57
C LYS A 126 -0.94 12.61 -9.67
N ILE A 127 -0.76 11.30 -9.57
CA ILE A 127 -0.13 10.50 -10.62
C ILE A 127 -0.95 10.58 -11.92
N ALA A 128 -2.27 10.41 -11.82
CA ALA A 128 -3.16 10.54 -12.96
C ALA A 128 -3.20 11.96 -13.57
N GLN A 129 -3.01 13.01 -12.75
CA GLN A 129 -2.85 14.37 -13.26
C GLN A 129 -1.48 14.58 -13.92
N ALA A 130 -0.43 13.94 -13.40
CA ALA A 130 0.91 14.00 -13.98
C ALA A 130 0.93 13.37 -15.38
N SER A 131 0.21 12.24 -15.59
CA SER A 131 0.14 11.54 -16.87
C SER A 131 -0.47 12.41 -18.00
N ILE A 132 -1.36 13.37 -17.66
CA ILE A 132 -1.90 14.30 -18.64
C ILE A 132 -0.81 15.26 -19.21
N VAL A 133 0.28 15.49 -18.46
CA VAL A 133 1.30 16.50 -18.78
C VAL A 133 2.59 15.88 -19.26
N LYS A 134 3.01 14.77 -18.65
CA LYS A 134 4.21 14.01 -18.99
C LYS A 134 3.86 12.53 -18.99
N PRO A 135 4.29 11.74 -20.00
CA PRO A 135 4.06 10.29 -19.98
C PRO A 135 4.50 9.65 -18.67
N VAL A 136 3.62 8.84 -18.08
CA VAL A 136 3.88 8.07 -16.86
C VAL A 136 3.73 6.59 -17.17
N LEU A 137 4.78 5.81 -16.91
CA LEU A 137 4.76 4.36 -17.02
C LEU A 137 5.03 3.73 -15.67
N ALA A 138 4.13 2.84 -15.24
CA ALA A 138 4.31 2.03 -14.04
C ALA A 138 4.87 0.65 -14.41
N TYR A 139 5.88 0.19 -13.67
CA TYR A 139 6.51 -1.10 -13.91
C TYR A 139 6.77 -1.85 -12.61
N THR A 140 6.65 -3.16 -12.68
CA THR A 140 7.12 -4.05 -11.61
C THR A 140 7.81 -5.29 -12.18
N ASP A 141 8.89 -5.70 -11.54
CA ASP A 141 9.52 -6.99 -11.79
C ASP A 141 9.17 -8.04 -10.73
N SER A 142 8.45 -7.66 -9.68
CA SER A 142 8.12 -8.55 -8.55
C SER A 142 6.69 -8.38 -8.01
N LEU A 143 6.32 -7.21 -7.46
CA LEU A 143 5.06 -7.03 -6.76
C LEU A 143 4.47 -5.63 -6.94
N MET A 144 3.24 -5.58 -7.44
CA MET A 144 2.43 -4.35 -7.56
C MET A 144 1.03 -4.66 -7.03
N ALA A 145 0.84 -4.56 -5.72
CA ALA A 145 -0.38 -5.03 -5.09
C ALA A 145 -1.09 -3.95 -4.27
N SER A 146 -2.43 -4.00 -4.26
CA SER A 146 -3.31 -3.21 -3.40
C SER A 146 -3.06 -1.70 -3.53
N ALA A 147 -2.67 -0.96 -2.48
CA ALA A 147 -2.38 0.48 -2.60
C ALA A 147 -1.36 0.80 -3.72
N ALA A 148 -0.36 -0.06 -3.94
CA ALA A 148 0.61 0.14 -5.00
C ALA A 148 0.00 0.00 -6.41
N TYR A 149 -0.96 -0.92 -6.57
CA TYR A 149 -1.73 -1.02 -7.81
C TYR A 149 -2.66 0.19 -8.00
N TRP A 150 -3.26 0.70 -6.91
CA TRP A 150 -4.04 1.94 -6.97
C TRP A 150 -3.21 3.10 -7.51
N LEU A 151 -1.97 3.27 -7.01
CA LEU A 151 -1.06 4.31 -7.54
C LEU A 151 -0.73 4.07 -9.02
N ALA A 152 -0.46 2.82 -9.41
CA ALA A 152 -0.11 2.46 -10.78
C ALA A 152 -1.27 2.66 -11.76
N SER A 153 -2.53 2.46 -11.32
CA SER A 153 -3.70 2.48 -12.20
C SER A 153 -3.94 3.84 -12.88
N GLY A 154 -3.39 4.94 -12.34
CA GLY A 154 -3.43 6.27 -12.94
C GLY A 154 -2.29 6.57 -13.93
N ALA A 155 -1.39 5.62 -14.21
CA ALA A 155 -0.35 5.78 -15.23
C ALA A 155 -0.91 5.51 -16.64
N ASP A 156 -0.25 6.08 -17.67
CA ASP A 156 -0.63 5.86 -19.08
C ASP A 156 -0.44 4.41 -19.51
N VAL A 157 0.63 3.79 -19.01
CA VAL A 157 0.99 2.39 -19.33
C VAL A 157 1.43 1.68 -18.06
N ILE A 158 0.95 0.45 -17.88
CA ILE A 158 1.40 -0.46 -16.81
C ILE A 158 2.04 -1.70 -17.45
N MET A 159 3.28 -1.98 -17.08
CA MET A 159 3.99 -3.16 -17.53
C MET A 159 4.53 -3.97 -16.37
N ALA A 160 4.69 -5.27 -16.56
CA ALA A 160 5.23 -6.15 -15.56
C ALA A 160 6.11 -7.25 -16.15
N SER A 161 7.10 -7.75 -15.39
CA SER A 161 7.82 -8.95 -15.76
C SER A 161 6.94 -10.18 -15.59
N GLN A 162 7.27 -11.26 -16.30
CA GLN A 162 6.46 -12.49 -16.36
C GLN A 162 6.13 -13.10 -15.00
N SER A 163 7.06 -13.04 -14.04
CA SER A 163 6.92 -13.63 -12.70
C SER A 163 6.33 -12.66 -11.66
N ALA A 164 6.06 -11.42 -12.05
CA ALA A 164 5.49 -10.42 -11.15
C ALA A 164 4.06 -10.76 -10.73
N GLN A 165 3.69 -10.32 -9.54
CA GLN A 165 2.33 -10.43 -9.02
C GLN A 165 1.66 -9.06 -8.97
N ILE A 166 0.46 -8.98 -9.54
CA ILE A 166 -0.28 -7.73 -9.72
C ILE A 166 -1.71 -7.89 -9.20
N GLY A 167 -2.32 -6.80 -8.71
CA GLY A 167 -3.72 -6.77 -8.32
C GLY A 167 -3.94 -6.55 -6.82
N SER A 168 -4.55 -7.50 -6.12
CA SER A 168 -4.99 -7.33 -4.72
C SER A 168 -5.87 -6.08 -4.56
N ILE A 169 -6.80 -5.86 -5.50
CA ILE A 169 -7.77 -4.76 -5.42
C ILE A 169 -8.81 -5.15 -4.39
N GLY A 170 -8.66 -4.60 -3.20
CA GLY A 170 -9.48 -4.92 -2.05
C GLY A 170 -9.05 -4.15 -0.81
N VAL A 171 -9.93 -4.12 0.19
CA VAL A 171 -9.73 -3.43 1.46
C VAL A 171 -10.17 -4.34 2.58
N TYR A 172 -9.46 -4.35 3.67
CA TYR A 172 -9.90 -5.03 4.88
C TYR A 172 -9.47 -4.28 6.14
N MET A 173 -10.13 -4.59 7.24
CA MET A 173 -9.76 -4.16 8.58
C MET A 173 -9.64 -5.39 9.47
N ALA A 174 -8.50 -5.56 10.13
CA ALA A 174 -8.32 -6.61 11.11
C ALA A 174 -8.87 -6.15 12.48
N TRP A 175 -9.60 -7.01 13.16
CA TRP A 175 -10.10 -6.77 14.51
C TRP A 175 -9.71 -7.92 15.43
N LEU A 176 -9.05 -7.60 16.53
CA LEU A 176 -8.70 -8.59 17.54
C LEU A 176 -9.60 -8.41 18.78
N ASP A 177 -10.48 -9.37 19.02
CA ASP A 177 -11.30 -9.45 20.24
C ASP A 177 -10.57 -10.28 21.31
N ASP A 178 -10.03 -9.59 22.31
CA ASP A 178 -9.34 -10.19 23.45
C ASP A 178 -10.23 -10.32 24.70
N SER A 179 -11.53 -10.02 24.60
CA SER A 179 -12.46 -9.99 25.73
C SER A 179 -12.51 -11.30 26.51
N ARG A 180 -12.60 -12.43 25.79
CA ARG A 180 -12.62 -13.76 26.41
C ARG A 180 -11.27 -14.13 27.08
N ALA A 181 -10.16 -13.73 26.49
CA ALA A 181 -8.84 -13.96 27.09
C ALA A 181 -8.69 -13.17 28.40
N LYS A 182 -9.16 -11.93 28.44
CA LYS A 182 -9.19 -11.11 29.68
C LYS A 182 -10.10 -11.71 30.75
N GLU A 183 -11.28 -12.15 30.38
CA GLU A 183 -12.21 -12.81 31.30
C GLU A 183 -11.60 -14.08 31.91
N MET A 184 -10.92 -14.92 31.12
CA MET A 184 -10.20 -16.09 31.63
C MET A 184 -9.05 -15.73 32.60
N GLN A 185 -8.47 -14.54 32.47
CA GLN A 185 -7.47 -13.99 33.40
C GLN A 185 -8.09 -13.31 34.65
N GLY A 186 -9.42 -13.34 34.78
CA GLY A 186 -10.15 -12.74 35.89
C GLY A 186 -10.40 -11.23 35.76
N TYR A 187 -10.20 -10.64 34.58
CA TYR A 187 -10.48 -9.24 34.30
C TYR A 187 -11.79 -9.07 33.56
N ARG A 188 -12.57 -8.07 33.93
CA ARG A 188 -13.77 -7.65 33.22
C ARG A 188 -13.64 -6.17 32.87
N ALA A 189 -13.65 -5.86 31.59
CA ALA A 189 -13.66 -4.48 31.13
C ALA A 189 -15.10 -3.94 31.09
N GLU A 190 -15.30 -2.72 31.58
CA GLU A 190 -16.57 -2.02 31.52
C GLU A 190 -16.35 -0.62 30.94
N LEU A 191 -17.14 -0.24 29.94
CA LEU A 191 -17.08 1.07 29.30
C LEU A 191 -18.19 1.97 29.82
N ILE A 192 -17.79 3.03 30.53
CA ILE A 192 -18.68 4.15 30.84
C ILE A 192 -18.47 5.21 29.76
N LYS A 193 -19.44 5.36 28.85
CA LYS A 193 -19.27 6.17 27.64
C LYS A 193 -20.49 7.03 27.31
N ARG A 194 -20.23 8.11 26.61
CA ARG A 194 -21.24 8.87 25.87
C ARG A 194 -20.83 8.93 24.41
N GLY A 195 -21.78 8.65 23.51
CA GLY A 195 -21.57 8.41 22.08
C GLY A 195 -21.54 6.91 21.78
N LYS A 196 -22.41 6.48 20.86
CA LYS A 196 -22.66 5.06 20.57
C LYS A 196 -21.37 4.29 20.24
N PHE A 197 -20.51 4.87 19.43
CA PHE A 197 -19.29 4.25 18.91
C PHE A 197 -18.01 4.61 19.70
N LYS A 198 -18.13 5.41 20.76
CA LYS A 198 -16.96 5.78 21.58
C LYS A 198 -16.46 4.56 22.34
N GLY A 199 -15.16 4.31 22.29
CA GLY A 199 -14.52 3.20 23.00
C GLY A 199 -14.54 1.86 22.25
N MET A 200 -14.84 1.84 20.95
CA MET A 200 -14.53 0.66 20.12
C MET A 200 -13.02 0.37 20.18
N GLY A 201 -12.65 -0.90 20.27
CA GLY A 201 -11.25 -1.32 20.35
C GLY A 201 -10.61 -1.24 21.72
N VAL A 202 -11.34 -0.89 22.77
CA VAL A 202 -10.80 -1.00 24.12
C VAL A 202 -10.62 -2.47 24.47
N SER A 203 -9.38 -2.83 24.85
CA SER A 203 -9.01 -4.19 25.23
C SER A 203 -9.94 -4.75 26.31
N GLY A 204 -10.39 -5.97 26.14
CA GLY A 204 -11.35 -6.66 27.01
C GLY A 204 -12.82 -6.38 26.66
N THR A 205 -13.11 -5.66 25.57
CA THR A 205 -14.49 -5.41 25.12
C THR A 205 -14.72 -6.03 23.73
N SER A 206 -15.88 -6.66 23.54
CA SER A 206 -16.31 -7.19 22.26
C SER A 206 -16.88 -6.10 21.35
N LEU A 207 -16.81 -6.32 20.05
CA LEU A 207 -17.40 -5.45 19.04
C LEU A 207 -18.91 -5.71 18.94
N SER A 208 -19.74 -4.66 19.10
CA SER A 208 -21.17 -4.78 18.86
C SER A 208 -21.50 -4.89 17.36
N ASP A 209 -22.66 -5.44 17.01
CA ASP A 209 -23.09 -5.56 15.62
C ASP A 209 -23.17 -4.21 14.91
N GLU A 210 -23.63 -3.16 15.64
CA GLU A 210 -23.70 -1.82 15.07
C GLU A 210 -22.29 -1.22 14.85
N SER A 211 -21.34 -1.50 15.76
CA SER A 211 -19.95 -1.09 15.59
C SER A 211 -19.31 -1.81 14.41
N ARG A 212 -19.59 -3.11 14.26
CA ARG A 212 -19.18 -3.91 13.11
C ARG A 212 -19.72 -3.33 11.80
N ALA A 213 -21.01 -3.01 11.76
CA ALA A 213 -21.64 -2.42 10.59
C ALA A 213 -21.02 -1.06 10.22
N MET A 214 -20.68 -0.23 11.21
CA MET A 214 -20.00 1.04 10.97
C MET A 214 -18.58 0.86 10.39
N LEU A 215 -17.81 -0.11 10.90
CA LEU A 215 -16.49 -0.44 10.36
C LEU A 215 -16.60 -1.00 8.93
N GLN A 216 -17.60 -1.86 8.67
CA GLN A 216 -17.88 -2.38 7.34
C GLN A 216 -18.17 -1.24 6.35
N GLN A 217 -18.99 -0.26 6.73
CA GLN A 217 -19.24 0.91 5.88
C GLN A 217 -17.96 1.67 5.52
N SER A 218 -17.00 1.77 6.45
CA SER A 218 -15.71 2.41 6.18
C SER A 218 -14.88 1.60 5.17
N VAL A 219 -14.87 0.28 5.29
CA VAL A 219 -14.21 -0.62 4.33
C VAL A 219 -14.87 -0.53 2.96
N ASP A 220 -16.20 -0.57 2.90
CA ASP A 220 -16.97 -0.47 1.65
C ASP A 220 -16.73 0.86 0.95
N GLN A 221 -16.64 1.95 1.73
CA GLN A 221 -16.38 3.29 1.18
C GLN A 221 -14.98 3.38 0.54
N VAL A 222 -13.96 2.87 1.23
CA VAL A 222 -12.58 2.86 0.68
C VAL A 222 -12.49 1.94 -0.53
N TYR A 223 -13.15 0.79 -0.50
CA TYR A 223 -13.25 -0.12 -1.64
C TYR A 223 -13.91 0.55 -2.85
N GLY A 224 -14.99 1.29 -2.63
CA GLY A 224 -15.63 2.09 -3.67
C GLY A 224 -14.67 3.10 -4.29
N TRP A 225 -13.95 3.88 -3.50
CA TRP A 225 -12.96 4.84 -4.02
C TRP A 225 -11.87 4.16 -4.84
N PHE A 226 -11.39 2.99 -4.38
CA PHE A 226 -10.37 2.23 -5.09
C PHE A 226 -10.87 1.73 -6.45
N THR A 227 -12.00 1.04 -6.45
CA THR A 227 -12.58 0.47 -7.68
C THR A 227 -13.03 1.54 -8.66
N ASP A 228 -13.58 2.67 -8.17
CA ASP A 228 -13.98 3.79 -9.02
C ASP A 228 -12.76 4.43 -9.71
N HIS A 229 -11.64 4.63 -8.97
CA HIS A 229 -10.41 5.14 -9.56
C HIS A 229 -9.83 4.16 -10.59
N VAL A 230 -9.75 2.88 -10.26
CA VAL A 230 -9.25 1.87 -11.19
C VAL A 230 -10.09 1.84 -12.47
N LYS A 231 -11.41 1.79 -12.37
CA LYS A 231 -12.32 1.79 -13.52
C LYS A 231 -12.26 3.07 -14.35
N MET A 232 -11.88 4.20 -13.77
CA MET A 232 -11.73 5.45 -14.50
C MET A 232 -10.60 5.37 -15.54
N PHE A 233 -9.54 4.61 -15.29
CA PHE A 233 -8.36 4.50 -16.14
C PHE A 233 -8.21 3.12 -16.77
N ARG A 234 -8.95 2.12 -16.27
CA ARG A 234 -8.93 0.70 -16.64
C ARG A 234 -10.36 0.17 -16.70
N GLU A 235 -11.16 0.69 -17.63
CA GLU A 235 -12.60 0.43 -17.69
C GLU A 235 -12.97 -1.02 -18.03
N ASP A 236 -12.08 -1.77 -18.69
CA ASP A 236 -12.32 -3.15 -19.12
C ASP A 236 -12.01 -4.21 -18.04
N ILE A 237 -11.48 -3.82 -16.87
CA ILE A 237 -11.21 -4.78 -15.80
C ILE A 237 -12.52 -5.44 -15.33
N PRO A 238 -12.62 -6.78 -15.38
CA PRO A 238 -13.80 -7.48 -14.92
C PRO A 238 -13.96 -7.35 -13.39
N ALA A 239 -15.21 -7.28 -12.91
CA ALA A 239 -15.48 -7.06 -11.49
C ALA A 239 -14.91 -8.18 -10.59
N ASP A 240 -14.90 -9.41 -11.07
CA ASP A 240 -14.36 -10.57 -10.36
C ASP A 240 -12.83 -10.57 -10.26
N ALA A 241 -12.13 -9.75 -11.05
CA ALA A 241 -10.69 -9.51 -10.89
C ALA A 241 -10.35 -8.49 -9.78
N MET A 242 -11.37 -7.85 -9.17
CA MET A 242 -11.23 -6.83 -8.12
C MET A 242 -11.66 -7.32 -6.72
N GLU A 243 -11.58 -8.62 -6.45
CA GLU A 243 -12.01 -9.24 -5.19
C GLU A 243 -10.83 -9.54 -4.22
N GLY A 244 -9.71 -8.84 -4.37
CA GLY A 244 -8.55 -8.92 -3.47
C GLY A 244 -7.49 -9.96 -3.86
N GLN A 245 -7.66 -10.71 -4.94
CA GLN A 245 -6.68 -11.68 -5.43
C GLN A 245 -5.52 -11.01 -6.18
N THR A 246 -4.40 -11.73 -6.29
CA THR A 246 -3.27 -11.35 -7.15
C THR A 246 -3.16 -12.30 -8.34
N PHE A 247 -2.60 -11.80 -9.43
CA PHE A 247 -2.39 -12.52 -10.68
C PHE A 247 -0.92 -12.44 -11.08
N PHE A 248 -0.39 -13.50 -11.69
CA PHE A 248 0.85 -13.38 -12.46
C PHE A 248 0.61 -12.55 -13.72
N ALA A 249 1.68 -11.96 -14.25
CA ALA A 249 1.60 -10.94 -15.30
C ALA A 249 0.75 -11.33 -16.53
N GLU A 250 0.80 -12.57 -17.00
CA GLU A 250 -0.02 -13.01 -18.14
C GLU A 250 -1.52 -12.96 -17.81
N HIS A 251 -1.93 -13.49 -16.66
CA HIS A 251 -3.31 -13.43 -16.21
C HIS A 251 -3.74 -12.00 -15.82
N ALA A 252 -2.81 -11.17 -15.31
CA ALA A 252 -3.09 -9.77 -15.06
C ALA A 252 -3.38 -9.01 -16.37
N LYS A 253 -2.68 -9.34 -17.45
CA LYS A 253 -2.93 -8.81 -18.79
C LYS A 253 -4.27 -9.29 -19.35
N GLU A 254 -4.59 -10.58 -19.21
CA GLU A 254 -5.87 -11.14 -19.63
C GLU A 254 -7.08 -10.48 -18.94
N ASN A 255 -6.88 -9.94 -17.73
CA ASN A 255 -7.87 -9.20 -16.98
C ASN A 255 -7.72 -7.67 -17.09
N ASP A 256 -7.00 -7.15 -18.07
CA ASP A 256 -6.78 -5.72 -18.34
C ASP A 256 -6.17 -4.92 -17.16
N LEU A 257 -5.55 -5.63 -16.19
CA LEU A 257 -4.84 -4.99 -15.09
C LEU A 257 -3.52 -4.35 -15.53
N ILE A 258 -2.89 -4.87 -16.60
CA ILE A 258 -1.65 -4.34 -17.19
C ILE A 258 -1.73 -4.36 -18.72
N ASP A 259 -0.95 -3.50 -19.37
CA ASP A 259 -0.94 -3.37 -20.83
C ASP A 259 -0.01 -4.41 -21.49
N ALA A 260 1.12 -4.71 -20.84
CA ALA A 260 2.08 -5.64 -21.43
C ALA A 260 2.93 -6.39 -20.40
N VAL A 261 3.30 -7.61 -20.77
CA VAL A 261 4.37 -8.37 -20.10
C VAL A 261 5.70 -8.03 -20.78
N ALA A 262 6.64 -7.46 -20.05
CA ALA A 262 7.89 -6.94 -20.57
C ALA A 262 9.02 -6.99 -19.55
N THR A 263 10.27 -6.91 -20.02
CA THR A 263 11.41 -6.65 -19.16
C THR A 263 11.50 -5.17 -18.82
N ARG A 264 12.25 -4.81 -17.75
CA ARG A 264 12.50 -3.42 -17.35
C ARG A 264 13.09 -2.57 -18.48
N GLU A 265 14.02 -3.13 -19.26
CA GLU A 265 14.66 -2.45 -20.37
C GLU A 265 13.64 -2.08 -21.46
N LYS A 266 12.70 -3.00 -21.76
CA LYS A 266 11.63 -2.73 -22.72
C LYS A 266 10.66 -1.67 -22.23
N ALA A 267 10.28 -1.72 -20.93
CA ALA A 267 9.41 -0.72 -20.34
C ALA A 267 10.05 0.68 -20.33
N MET A 268 11.37 0.76 -20.07
CA MET A 268 12.13 2.01 -20.18
C MET A 268 12.21 2.54 -21.61
N ALA A 269 12.38 1.63 -22.60
CA ALA A 269 12.38 2.01 -24.01
C ALA A 269 11.00 2.54 -24.43
N GLU A 270 9.92 1.86 -24.05
CA GLU A 270 8.54 2.30 -24.31
C GLU A 270 8.29 3.71 -23.76
N LEU A 271 8.63 3.94 -22.49
CA LEU A 271 8.47 5.29 -21.92
C LEU A 271 9.28 6.35 -22.69
N LYS A 272 10.48 6.01 -23.16
CA LYS A 272 11.28 6.93 -23.95
C LYS A 272 10.61 7.24 -25.29
N ASP A 273 10.08 6.23 -25.96
CA ASP A 273 9.36 6.40 -27.24
C ASP A 273 8.09 7.28 -27.06
N MET A 274 7.42 7.20 -25.91
CA MET A 274 6.28 8.07 -25.55
C MET A 274 6.70 9.54 -25.36
N THR A 275 7.97 9.85 -25.18
CA THR A 275 8.46 11.23 -24.96
C THR A 275 8.97 11.93 -26.23
N GLU A 276 9.09 11.19 -27.33
CA GLU A 276 9.51 11.69 -28.66
C GLU A 276 8.31 12.23 -29.48
#